data_b323466565d2afec8e92ceed38891324
#
_entry.id   b323466565d2afec8e92ceed38891324
#
_cell.length_a   1.000
_cell.length_b   1.000
_cell.length_c   1.000
_cell.angle_alpha   90.00
_cell.angle_beta   90.00
_cell.angle_gamma   90.00
#
_symmetry.space_group_name_H-M   'P 1'
#
loop_
_entity.id
_entity.type
_entity.pdbx_description
1 polymer ?
#
loop_
_entity_poly.entity_id
_entity_poly.type
_entity_poly.pdbx_seq_one_letter_code
_entity_poly.pdbx_strand_id
1 'polypeptide(L)'
;VRPLRNPVIQSVLAWLLAAWMRFCFATIRWTHQNQDVAEGVWKRGGGVLAVFWHSRIGLSPACWPLDRATPAKALISLSADGEFIAKAVARQGFPAVRGSSANKDKAEKAKGGTQALRDGLKQLKVGGLAITPDGPRGPARQMAEGLPMLAKISGAPALFIGLSCNPAIRLNSWDKAVLPLPFGKGAVVWDLADYPEGADMAEVVRDWTQRLDAVEAEADAITGLQRV
;
A
#
# COMPACT_ATOMS: atom_id res chain seq x y z
N VAL A 1 23.57 4.47 -19.16
CA VAL A 1 23.14 3.11 -18.74
C VAL A 1 22.10 3.28 -17.67
N ARG A 2 20.86 2.76 -17.88
CA ARG A 2 19.82 2.77 -16.84
C ARG A 2 19.96 1.48 -16.02
N PRO A 3 20.55 1.53 -14.80
CA PRO A 3 20.93 0.32 -14.04
C PRO A 3 19.74 -0.59 -13.74
N LEU A 4 18.54 -0.03 -13.55
CA LEU A 4 17.31 -0.79 -13.30
C LEU A 4 16.79 -1.59 -14.51
N ARG A 5 17.42 -1.50 -15.69
CA ARG A 5 17.08 -2.34 -16.85
C ARG A 5 17.85 -3.64 -16.89
N ASN A 6 18.97 -3.74 -16.17
CA ASN A 6 19.71 -5.00 -16.06
C ASN A 6 19.09 -5.87 -14.95
N PRO A 7 18.60 -7.09 -15.25
CA PRO A 7 17.87 -7.92 -14.29
C PRO A 7 18.72 -8.37 -13.10
N VAL A 8 20.04 -8.53 -13.27
CA VAL A 8 20.94 -8.90 -12.19
C VAL A 8 21.15 -7.72 -11.25
N ILE A 9 21.49 -6.55 -11.78
CA ILE A 9 21.65 -5.32 -10.99
C ILE A 9 20.36 -5.01 -10.23
N GLN A 10 19.21 -5.09 -10.92
CA GLN A 10 17.90 -4.88 -10.31
C GLN A 10 17.64 -5.86 -9.14
N SER A 11 18.02 -7.14 -9.29
CA SER A 11 17.83 -8.13 -8.23
C SER A 11 18.73 -7.89 -7.03
N VAL A 12 19.98 -7.47 -7.24
CA VAL A 12 20.91 -7.11 -6.17
C VAL A 12 20.41 -5.87 -5.42
N LEU A 13 20.03 -4.82 -6.15
CA LEU A 13 19.49 -3.59 -5.53
C LEU A 13 18.20 -3.85 -4.76
N ALA A 14 17.30 -4.70 -5.29
CA ALA A 14 16.08 -5.10 -4.59
C ALA A 14 16.36 -5.90 -3.31
N TRP A 15 17.41 -6.72 -3.31
CA TRP A 15 17.87 -7.44 -2.12
C TRP A 15 18.45 -6.49 -1.08
N LEU A 16 19.29 -5.54 -1.49
CA LEU A 16 19.84 -4.51 -0.59
C LEU A 16 18.75 -3.66 0.02
N LEU A 17 17.78 -3.22 -0.78
CA LEU A 17 16.62 -2.46 -0.29
C LEU A 17 15.81 -3.27 0.72
N ALA A 18 15.49 -4.53 0.43
CA ALA A 18 14.76 -5.39 1.34
C ALA A 18 15.51 -5.64 2.65
N ALA A 19 16.83 -5.82 2.61
CA ALA A 19 17.67 -5.98 3.78
C ALA A 19 17.72 -4.70 4.63
N TRP A 20 17.87 -3.55 3.98
CA TRP A 20 17.81 -2.23 4.64
C TRP A 20 16.46 -2.01 5.33
N MET A 21 15.36 -2.25 4.64
CA MET A 21 14.01 -2.08 5.22
C MET A 21 13.82 -3.00 6.43
N ARG A 22 14.22 -4.27 6.36
CA ARG A 22 14.17 -5.20 7.51
C ARG A 22 14.97 -4.69 8.70
N PHE A 23 16.17 -4.19 8.46
CA PHE A 23 17.00 -3.60 9.50
C PHE A 23 16.33 -2.39 10.14
N CYS A 24 15.79 -1.47 9.32
CA CYS A 24 15.04 -0.32 9.84
C CYS A 24 13.83 -0.77 10.66
N PHE A 25 13.01 -1.67 10.15
CA PHE A 25 11.80 -2.13 10.83
C PHE A 25 12.10 -2.84 12.15
N ALA A 26 13.20 -3.59 12.24
CA ALA A 26 13.63 -4.27 13.47
C ALA A 26 14.17 -3.30 14.54
N THR A 27 14.65 -2.12 14.15
CA THR A 27 15.25 -1.12 15.05
C THR A 27 14.33 0.05 15.38
N ILE A 28 13.25 0.24 14.64
CA ILE A 28 12.22 1.24 14.90
C ILE A 28 11.31 0.76 16.03
N ARG A 29 11.00 1.63 16.98
CA ARG A 29 10.01 1.39 18.02
C ARG A 29 8.62 1.74 17.49
N TRP A 30 7.83 0.72 17.20
CA TRP A 30 6.50 0.89 16.62
C TRP A 30 5.43 1.09 17.70
N THR A 31 4.56 2.08 17.47
CA THR A 31 3.31 2.31 18.20
C THR A 31 2.16 1.97 17.28
N HIS A 32 1.19 1.22 17.77
CA HIS A 32 -0.01 0.85 17.02
C HIS A 32 -1.23 1.46 17.68
N GLN A 33 -2.05 2.19 16.90
CA GLN A 33 -3.35 2.71 17.31
C GLN A 33 -4.46 1.92 16.62
N ASN A 34 -5.50 1.55 17.36
CA ASN A 34 -6.65 0.79 16.87
C ASN A 34 -6.26 -0.57 16.23
N GLN A 35 -5.22 -1.22 16.75
CA GLN A 35 -4.72 -2.50 16.21
C GLN A 35 -5.74 -3.62 16.27
N ASP A 36 -6.64 -3.58 17.25
CA ASP A 36 -7.77 -4.49 17.42
C ASP A 36 -8.69 -4.55 16.20
N VAL A 37 -8.83 -3.42 15.49
CA VAL A 37 -9.58 -3.33 14.21
C VAL A 37 -8.94 -4.23 13.16
N ALA A 38 -7.62 -4.14 12.96
CA ALA A 38 -6.89 -4.97 12.02
C ALA A 38 -6.90 -6.45 12.43
N GLU A 39 -6.69 -6.74 13.73
CA GLU A 39 -6.73 -8.10 14.26
C GLU A 39 -8.12 -8.74 14.11
N GLY A 40 -9.19 -7.98 14.26
CA GLY A 40 -10.55 -8.43 14.02
C GLY A 40 -10.77 -8.86 12.56
N VAL A 41 -10.22 -8.11 11.60
CA VAL A 41 -10.24 -8.44 10.18
C VAL A 41 -9.45 -9.73 9.90
N TRP A 42 -8.23 -9.84 10.42
CA TRP A 42 -7.39 -11.02 10.20
C TRP A 42 -7.98 -12.29 10.82
N LYS A 43 -8.57 -12.20 12.01
CA LYS A 43 -9.25 -13.34 12.69
C LYS A 43 -10.48 -13.82 11.92
N ARG A 44 -11.24 -12.91 11.32
CA ARG A 44 -12.38 -13.30 10.45
C ARG A 44 -11.92 -14.05 9.20
N GLY A 45 -10.70 -13.80 8.73
CA GLY A 45 -10.22 -14.28 7.45
C GLY A 45 -10.96 -13.65 6.25
N GLY A 46 -10.70 -14.18 5.06
CA GLY A 46 -11.30 -13.65 3.83
C GLY A 46 -10.53 -12.47 3.26
N GLY A 47 -11.18 -11.75 2.33
CA GLY A 47 -10.59 -10.63 1.61
C GLY A 47 -10.58 -9.34 2.44
N VAL A 48 -9.52 -8.57 2.28
CA VAL A 48 -9.39 -7.23 2.82
C VAL A 48 -8.55 -6.35 1.89
N LEU A 49 -8.98 -5.12 1.67
CA LEU A 49 -8.21 -4.11 0.95
C LEU A 49 -7.32 -3.39 1.96
N ALA A 50 -6.01 -3.60 1.92
CA ALA A 50 -5.04 -2.87 2.74
C ALA A 50 -4.66 -1.57 2.01
N VAL A 51 -5.07 -0.42 2.56
CA VAL A 51 -5.07 0.86 1.86
C VAL A 51 -4.15 1.85 2.55
N PHE A 52 -3.18 2.38 1.83
CA PHE A 52 -2.27 3.44 2.29
C PHE A 52 -1.86 4.32 1.12
N TRP A 53 -1.45 5.58 1.39
CA TRP A 53 -0.98 6.46 0.33
C TRP A 53 0.31 5.97 -0.32
N HIS A 54 0.51 6.25 -1.60
CA HIS A 54 1.70 5.85 -2.35
C HIS A 54 3.00 6.34 -1.71
N SER A 55 2.98 7.50 -1.08
CA SER A 55 4.09 8.06 -0.31
C SER A 55 4.60 7.15 0.81
N ARG A 56 3.81 6.18 1.27
CA ARG A 56 4.10 5.30 2.42
C ARG A 56 4.45 3.86 2.02
N ILE A 57 4.59 3.58 0.72
CA ILE A 57 4.98 2.23 0.22
C ILE A 57 6.24 1.71 0.94
N GLY A 58 7.23 2.59 1.20
CA GLY A 58 8.46 2.23 1.88
C GLY A 58 8.28 1.75 3.33
N LEU A 59 7.11 1.98 3.95
CA LEU A 59 6.80 1.58 5.32
C LEU A 59 5.82 0.40 5.38
N SER A 60 5.08 0.14 4.30
CA SER A 60 3.93 -0.78 4.31
C SER A 60 4.26 -2.22 4.74
N PRO A 61 5.44 -2.81 4.49
CA PRO A 61 5.72 -4.16 4.98
C PRO A 61 5.82 -4.27 6.50
N ALA A 62 6.08 -3.16 7.21
CA ALA A 62 6.21 -3.17 8.66
C ALA A 62 4.88 -3.36 9.40
N CYS A 63 3.75 -3.05 8.76
CA CYS A 63 2.44 -3.08 9.41
C CYS A 63 1.71 -4.43 9.29
N TRP A 64 2.19 -5.36 8.46
CA TRP A 64 1.46 -6.59 8.16
C TRP A 64 2.21 -7.83 8.67
N PRO A 65 1.90 -8.35 9.86
CA PRO A 65 2.59 -9.49 10.44
C PRO A 65 2.24 -10.79 9.70
N LEU A 66 3.25 -11.42 9.10
CA LEU A 66 3.09 -12.62 8.25
C LEU A 66 2.66 -13.88 9.02
N ASP A 67 2.87 -13.89 10.32
CA ASP A 67 2.58 -15.02 11.23
C ASP A 67 1.11 -15.11 11.63
N ARG A 68 0.37 -13.99 11.57
CA ARG A 68 -1.02 -13.91 12.06
C ARG A 68 -2.00 -13.19 11.15
N ALA A 69 -1.52 -12.35 10.24
CA ALA A 69 -2.37 -11.66 9.27
C ALA A 69 -2.74 -12.58 8.10
N THR A 70 -3.86 -12.30 7.44
CA THR A 70 -4.22 -13.00 6.20
C THR A 70 -3.14 -12.82 5.12
N PRO A 71 -2.84 -13.84 4.30
CA PRO A 71 -1.87 -13.70 3.22
C PRO A 71 -2.20 -12.53 2.30
N ALA A 72 -1.27 -11.60 2.13
CA ALA A 72 -1.50 -10.41 1.33
C ALA A 72 -0.61 -10.36 0.08
N LYS A 73 -1.14 -9.76 -0.99
CA LYS A 73 -0.39 -9.40 -2.20
C LYS A 73 -0.47 -7.89 -2.41
N ALA A 74 0.59 -7.32 -2.99
CA ALA A 74 0.62 -5.91 -3.34
C ALA A 74 0.25 -5.70 -4.82
N LEU A 75 -0.66 -4.76 -5.11
CA LEU A 75 -0.98 -4.35 -6.48
C LEU A 75 0.12 -3.41 -6.98
N ILE A 76 0.94 -3.87 -7.94
CA ILE A 76 2.12 -3.15 -8.41
C ILE A 76 2.11 -3.00 -9.92
N SER A 77 2.47 -1.81 -10.41
CA SER A 77 2.49 -1.47 -11.83
C SER A 77 3.48 -2.33 -12.63
N LEU A 78 3.21 -2.49 -13.95
CA LEU A 78 4.08 -3.21 -14.91
C LEU A 78 5.32 -2.41 -15.35
N SER A 79 5.57 -1.22 -14.78
CA SER A 79 6.75 -0.42 -15.10
C SER A 79 8.06 -1.07 -14.61
N ALA A 80 9.21 -0.60 -15.12
CA ALA A 80 10.52 -1.06 -14.65
C ALA A 80 10.74 -0.76 -13.17
N ASP A 81 10.29 0.40 -12.69
CA ASP A 81 10.33 0.78 -11.28
C ASP A 81 9.40 -0.12 -10.45
N GLY A 82 8.20 -0.43 -10.98
CA GLY A 82 7.28 -1.39 -10.39
C GLY A 82 7.87 -2.80 -10.29
N GLU A 83 8.67 -3.24 -11.30
CA GLU A 83 9.38 -4.52 -11.25
C GLU A 83 10.41 -4.56 -10.12
N PHE A 84 11.17 -3.47 -9.95
CA PHE A 84 12.13 -3.33 -8.86
C PHE A 84 11.46 -3.42 -7.49
N ILE A 85 10.37 -2.66 -7.28
CA ILE A 85 9.61 -2.68 -6.03
C ILE A 85 8.97 -4.05 -5.80
N ALA A 86 8.39 -4.68 -6.83
CA ALA A 86 7.80 -6.02 -6.72
C ALA A 86 8.82 -7.06 -6.22
N LYS A 87 10.06 -7.01 -6.73
CA LYS A 87 11.15 -7.87 -6.26
C LYS A 87 11.55 -7.57 -4.81
N ALA A 88 11.56 -6.31 -4.40
CA ALA A 88 11.92 -5.93 -3.03
C ALA A 88 10.85 -6.36 -2.01
N VAL A 89 9.56 -6.13 -2.30
CA VAL A 89 8.47 -6.49 -1.38
C VAL A 89 8.20 -8.00 -1.37
N ALA A 90 8.41 -8.72 -2.48
CA ALA A 90 8.32 -10.17 -2.51
C ALA A 90 9.34 -10.83 -1.57
N ARG A 91 10.54 -10.25 -1.43
CA ARG A 91 11.56 -10.71 -0.46
C ARG A 91 11.16 -10.47 1.00
N GLN A 92 10.16 -9.65 1.24
CA GLN A 92 9.58 -9.40 2.56
C GLN A 92 8.30 -10.21 2.82
N GLY A 93 7.93 -11.13 1.91
CA GLY A 93 6.76 -11.99 2.06
C GLY A 93 5.50 -11.50 1.34
N PHE A 94 5.60 -10.42 0.54
CA PHE A 94 4.46 -9.83 -0.17
C PHE A 94 4.60 -9.99 -1.69
N PRO A 95 4.11 -11.10 -2.27
CA PRO A 95 4.10 -11.26 -3.71
C PRO A 95 3.19 -10.23 -4.39
N ALA A 96 3.50 -9.87 -5.64
CA ALA A 96 2.77 -8.86 -6.36
C ALA A 96 1.67 -9.42 -7.25
N VAL A 97 0.50 -8.76 -7.25
CA VAL A 97 -0.45 -8.76 -8.37
C VAL A 97 0.02 -7.68 -9.34
N ARG A 98 0.37 -8.06 -10.56
CA ARG A 98 0.97 -7.15 -11.55
C ARG A 98 -0.09 -6.53 -12.44
N GLY A 99 -0.15 -5.20 -12.43
CA GLY A 99 -1.07 -4.44 -13.25
C GLY A 99 -1.11 -2.97 -12.84
N SER A 100 -1.76 -2.16 -13.64
CA SER A 100 -2.00 -0.75 -13.30
C SER A 100 -3.37 -0.32 -13.77
N SER A 101 -3.89 0.79 -13.22
CA SER A 101 -5.09 1.44 -13.75
C SER A 101 -4.99 1.67 -15.26
N ALA A 102 -6.05 1.37 -15.97
CA ALA A 102 -6.13 1.60 -17.41
C ALA A 102 -5.85 3.07 -17.74
N ASN A 103 -4.92 3.31 -18.66
CA ASN A 103 -4.79 4.61 -19.28
C ASN A 103 -5.79 4.66 -20.44
N LYS A 104 -6.69 5.65 -20.47
CA LYS A 104 -7.73 5.79 -21.51
C LYS A 104 -7.17 5.86 -22.94
N ASP A 105 -5.86 6.14 -23.08
CA ASP A 105 -5.24 6.46 -24.38
C ASP A 105 -4.56 5.30 -25.11
N LYS A 106 -4.55 4.08 -24.59
CA LYS A 106 -3.95 2.92 -25.30
C LYS A 106 -4.66 1.62 -24.98
N ALA A 107 -5.20 0.94 -26.00
CA ALA A 107 -5.96 -0.32 -25.90
C ALA A 107 -5.19 -1.47 -25.21
N GLU A 108 -3.86 -1.57 -25.35
CA GLU A 108 -3.04 -2.57 -24.65
C GLU A 108 -2.98 -2.33 -23.14
N LYS A 109 -3.05 -1.08 -22.68
CA LYS A 109 -3.05 -0.74 -21.26
C LYS A 109 -4.42 -0.95 -20.61
N ALA A 110 -5.49 -0.87 -21.39
CA ALA A 110 -6.84 -1.22 -20.93
C ALA A 110 -6.93 -2.74 -20.59
N LYS A 111 -6.29 -3.60 -21.38
CA LYS A 111 -6.20 -5.04 -21.11
C LYS A 111 -5.46 -5.33 -19.81
N GLY A 112 -4.36 -4.62 -19.53
CA GLY A 112 -3.59 -4.76 -18.28
C GLY A 112 -4.38 -4.34 -17.03
N GLY A 113 -5.23 -3.31 -17.12
CA GLY A 113 -6.11 -2.87 -16.03
C GLY A 113 -7.21 -3.91 -15.72
N THR A 114 -7.82 -4.48 -16.76
CA THR A 114 -8.84 -5.54 -16.61
C THR A 114 -8.26 -6.81 -16.00
N GLN A 115 -7.04 -7.20 -16.40
CA GLN A 115 -6.38 -8.36 -15.80
C GLN A 115 -6.02 -8.12 -14.34
N ALA A 116 -5.47 -6.95 -14.01
CA ALA A 116 -5.17 -6.58 -12.62
C ALA A 116 -6.41 -6.57 -11.73
N LEU A 117 -7.55 -6.09 -12.25
CA LEU A 117 -8.83 -6.13 -11.55
C LEU A 117 -9.26 -7.59 -11.27
N ARG A 118 -9.21 -8.46 -12.29
CA ARG A 118 -9.55 -9.87 -12.14
C ARG A 118 -8.65 -10.59 -11.12
N ASP A 119 -7.34 -10.36 -11.18
CA ASP A 119 -6.38 -10.99 -10.28
C ASP A 119 -6.50 -10.42 -8.87
N GLY A 120 -6.81 -9.14 -8.73
CA GLY A 120 -7.18 -8.51 -7.46
C GLY A 120 -8.42 -9.14 -6.84
N LEU A 121 -9.50 -9.31 -7.62
CA LEU A 121 -10.73 -9.97 -7.17
C LEU A 121 -10.50 -11.44 -6.77
N LYS A 122 -9.63 -12.17 -7.50
CA LYS A 122 -9.23 -13.53 -7.10
C LYS A 122 -8.46 -13.53 -5.77
N GLN A 123 -7.54 -12.56 -5.58
CA GLN A 123 -6.80 -12.43 -4.33
C GLN A 123 -7.72 -12.13 -3.16
N LEU A 124 -8.71 -11.25 -3.34
CA LEU A 124 -9.69 -10.90 -2.30
C LEU A 124 -10.62 -12.04 -1.89
N LYS A 125 -10.65 -13.16 -2.63
CA LYS A 125 -11.36 -14.39 -2.18
C LYS A 125 -10.58 -15.17 -1.12
N VAL A 126 -9.25 -14.93 -1.00
CA VAL A 126 -8.36 -15.76 -0.18
C VAL A 126 -7.50 -14.93 0.79
N GLY A 127 -7.48 -13.60 0.69
CA GLY A 127 -6.64 -12.79 1.55
C GLY A 127 -6.57 -11.31 1.20
N GLY A 128 -5.56 -10.64 1.72
CA GLY A 128 -5.37 -9.21 1.59
C GLY A 128 -4.85 -8.77 0.21
N LEU A 129 -5.27 -7.58 -0.22
CA LEU A 129 -4.74 -6.89 -1.38
C LEU A 129 -4.32 -5.47 -0.98
N ALA A 130 -3.02 -5.21 -0.97
CA ALA A 130 -2.47 -3.90 -0.68
C ALA A 130 -2.56 -2.99 -1.91
N ILE A 131 -3.14 -1.80 -1.74
CA ILE A 131 -3.41 -0.84 -2.80
C ILE A 131 -3.06 0.57 -2.35
N THR A 132 -2.43 1.32 -3.25
CA THR A 132 -2.25 2.77 -3.13
C THR A 132 -3.26 3.48 -4.04
N PRO A 133 -4.29 4.13 -3.46
CA PRO A 133 -5.44 4.62 -4.25
C PRO A 133 -5.12 5.82 -5.15
N ASP A 134 -4.04 6.55 -4.88
CA ASP A 134 -3.50 7.62 -5.73
C ASP A 134 -2.65 7.10 -6.90
N GLY A 135 -2.36 5.80 -6.92
CA GLY A 135 -1.68 5.12 -8.02
C GLY A 135 -0.26 5.60 -8.29
N PRO A 136 0.42 5.01 -9.28
CA PRO A 136 1.86 5.26 -9.51
C PRO A 136 2.18 6.56 -10.25
N ARG A 137 1.17 7.37 -10.60
CA ARG A 137 1.35 8.62 -11.36
C ARG A 137 0.74 9.82 -10.67
N GLY A 138 0.04 9.59 -9.54
CA GLY A 138 -0.68 10.64 -8.85
C GLY A 138 -1.89 11.20 -9.61
N PRO A 139 -2.35 12.35 -9.23
CA PRO A 139 -1.74 13.23 -8.22
C PRO A 139 -1.79 12.65 -6.80
N ALA A 140 -0.81 13.05 -5.97
CA ALA A 140 -0.68 12.56 -4.61
C ALA A 140 -1.95 12.84 -3.79
N ARG A 141 -2.33 11.87 -2.95
CA ARG A 141 -3.48 11.98 -2.04
C ARG A 141 -4.82 12.23 -2.74
N GLN A 142 -4.96 11.78 -3.97
CA GLN A 142 -6.25 11.78 -4.67
C GLN A 142 -6.66 10.33 -4.94
N MET A 143 -7.68 9.89 -4.22
CA MET A 143 -8.19 8.53 -4.35
C MET A 143 -8.92 8.34 -5.68
N ALA A 144 -8.49 7.35 -6.45
CA ALA A 144 -9.19 6.92 -7.64
C ALA A 144 -10.37 5.99 -7.29
N GLU A 145 -11.43 6.02 -8.09
CA GLU A 145 -12.64 5.20 -7.93
C GLU A 145 -12.38 3.68 -7.97
N GLY A 146 -11.21 3.27 -8.46
CA GLY A 146 -10.83 1.86 -8.59
C GLY A 146 -10.81 1.10 -7.26
N LEU A 147 -10.45 1.76 -6.16
CA LEU A 147 -10.46 1.16 -4.82
C LEU A 147 -11.89 0.93 -4.31
N PRO A 148 -12.78 1.94 -4.24
CA PRO A 148 -14.16 1.71 -3.83
C PRO A 148 -14.91 0.76 -4.77
N MET A 149 -14.61 0.77 -6.07
CA MET A 149 -15.18 -0.19 -7.03
C MET A 149 -14.77 -1.63 -6.71
N LEU A 150 -13.51 -1.88 -6.36
CA LEU A 150 -13.05 -3.19 -5.89
C LEU A 150 -13.79 -3.64 -4.63
N ALA A 151 -13.94 -2.77 -3.65
CA ALA A 151 -14.69 -3.06 -2.43
C ALA A 151 -16.16 -3.40 -2.74
N LYS A 152 -16.82 -2.60 -3.56
CA LYS A 152 -18.20 -2.81 -3.99
C LYS A 152 -18.41 -4.17 -4.67
N ILE A 153 -17.51 -4.56 -5.57
CA ILE A 153 -17.64 -5.82 -6.33
C ILE A 153 -17.27 -7.03 -5.47
N SER A 154 -16.26 -6.91 -4.61
CA SER A 154 -15.74 -8.04 -3.84
C SER A 154 -16.45 -8.25 -2.51
N GLY A 155 -17.12 -7.21 -1.97
CA GLY A 155 -17.61 -7.18 -0.59
C GLY A 155 -16.49 -7.14 0.46
N ALA A 156 -15.23 -6.96 0.06
CA ALA A 156 -14.11 -6.88 0.97
C ALA A 156 -14.05 -5.51 1.63
N PRO A 157 -13.86 -5.43 2.96
CA PRO A 157 -13.69 -4.17 3.66
C PRO A 157 -12.39 -3.46 3.27
N ALA A 158 -12.38 -2.14 3.36
CA ALA A 158 -11.20 -1.30 3.23
C ALA A 158 -10.59 -1.04 4.62
N LEU A 159 -9.40 -1.56 4.86
CA LEU A 159 -8.59 -1.32 6.04
C LEU A 159 -7.61 -0.19 5.72
N PHE A 160 -7.89 1.02 6.20
CA PHE A 160 -7.06 2.19 6.04
C PHE A 160 -5.89 2.15 7.01
N ILE A 161 -4.69 2.43 6.51
CA ILE A 161 -3.44 2.26 7.25
C ILE A 161 -2.63 3.56 7.17
N GLY A 162 -2.61 4.30 8.27
CA GLY A 162 -1.70 5.42 8.47
C GLY A 162 -0.32 4.89 8.86
N LEU A 163 0.71 5.27 8.12
CA LEU A 163 2.08 4.79 8.31
C LEU A 163 3.04 5.95 8.44
N SER A 164 3.83 6.01 9.50
CA SER A 164 4.84 7.03 9.70
C SER A 164 6.07 6.51 10.42
N CYS A 165 7.21 7.15 10.21
CA CYS A 165 8.40 6.96 11.02
C CYS A 165 9.27 8.23 11.07
N ASN A 166 10.03 8.39 12.14
CA ASN A 166 10.98 9.49 12.32
C ASN A 166 12.19 8.97 13.14
N PRO A 167 13.44 9.12 12.63
CA PRO A 167 13.84 9.82 11.41
C PRO A 167 13.49 9.06 10.13
N ALA A 168 13.32 9.82 9.04
CA ALA A 168 13.02 9.31 7.71
C ALA A 168 13.63 10.21 6.62
N ILE A 169 13.87 9.62 5.45
CA ILE A 169 14.25 10.36 4.24
C ILE A 169 12.99 10.59 3.41
N ARG A 170 12.71 11.84 3.04
CA ARG A 170 11.70 12.18 2.05
C ARG A 170 12.35 12.30 0.68
N LEU A 171 11.85 11.55 -0.28
CA LEU A 171 12.32 11.64 -1.65
C LEU A 171 11.75 12.88 -2.34
N ASN A 172 12.50 13.45 -3.27
CA ASN A 172 11.98 14.51 -4.13
C ASN A 172 11.23 13.92 -5.34
N SER A 173 10.24 13.06 -5.05
CA SER A 173 9.31 12.45 -6.00
C SER A 173 7.97 13.18 -5.98
N TRP A 174 7.08 12.87 -6.95
CA TRP A 174 5.75 13.45 -7.03
C TRP A 174 4.90 13.18 -5.78
N ASP A 175 5.10 12.02 -5.15
CA ASP A 175 4.39 11.56 -3.95
C ASP A 175 5.11 11.90 -2.63
N LYS A 176 6.34 12.47 -2.69
CA LYS A 176 7.18 12.72 -1.52
C LYS A 176 7.39 11.46 -0.67
N ALA A 177 7.70 10.33 -1.33
CA ALA A 177 7.84 9.03 -0.70
C ALA A 177 8.76 9.05 0.53
N VAL A 178 8.33 8.34 1.57
CA VAL A 178 9.03 8.24 2.86
C VAL A 178 9.80 6.93 2.93
N LEU A 179 11.11 7.03 3.16
CA LEU A 179 11.98 5.89 3.41
C LEU A 179 12.41 5.88 4.88
N PRO A 180 12.31 4.73 5.57
CA PRO A 180 12.68 4.64 6.97
C PRO A 180 14.18 4.78 7.19
N LEU A 181 14.54 5.39 8.32
CA LEU A 181 15.87 5.31 8.90
C LEU A 181 15.81 4.50 10.20
N PRO A 182 16.90 3.81 10.58
CA PRO A 182 16.90 2.94 11.75
C PRO A 182 16.88 3.73 13.06
N PHE A 183 16.58 3.02 14.17
CA PHE A 183 16.63 3.51 15.55
C PHE A 183 15.66 4.63 15.91
N GLY A 184 14.56 4.75 15.15
CA GLY A 184 13.56 5.81 15.32
C GLY A 184 12.30 5.38 16.05
N LYS A 185 11.28 6.21 15.89
CA LYS A 185 9.88 5.94 16.26
C LYS A 185 9.10 5.63 15.00
N GLY A 186 8.21 4.64 15.06
CA GLY A 186 7.25 4.33 14.02
C GLY A 186 5.84 4.35 14.55
N ALA A 187 4.88 4.63 13.71
CA ALA A 187 3.47 4.56 14.04
C ALA A 187 2.68 3.88 12.93
N VAL A 188 1.72 3.06 13.34
CA VAL A 188 0.70 2.46 12.50
C VAL A 188 -0.66 2.77 13.10
N VAL A 189 -1.52 3.42 12.33
CA VAL A 189 -2.88 3.77 12.75
C VAL A 189 -3.86 3.08 11.82
N TRP A 190 -4.88 2.45 12.37
CA TRP A 190 -5.82 1.63 11.64
C TRP A 190 -7.23 2.23 11.69
N ASP A 191 -7.94 2.17 10.56
CA ASP A 191 -9.37 2.44 10.47
C ASP A 191 -10.00 1.48 9.44
N LEU A 192 -11.29 1.19 9.56
CA LEU A 192 -11.98 0.19 8.74
C LEU A 192 -13.30 0.75 8.24
N ALA A 193 -13.59 0.53 6.96
CA ALA A 193 -14.92 0.77 6.41
C ALA A 193 -15.33 -0.34 5.45
N ASP A 194 -16.59 -0.71 5.51
CA ASP A 194 -17.25 -1.47 4.46
C ASP A 194 -17.78 -0.50 3.39
N TYR A 195 -17.96 -1.00 2.15
CA TYR A 195 -18.61 -0.21 1.11
C TYR A 195 -20.09 -0.05 1.47
N PRO A 196 -20.61 1.19 1.64
CA PRO A 196 -22.00 1.39 2.04
C PRO A 196 -22.96 0.98 0.90
N GLU A 197 -23.98 0.20 1.23
CA GLU A 197 -24.98 -0.22 0.24
C GLU A 197 -25.74 0.99 -0.32
N GLY A 198 -25.91 1.05 -1.63
CA GLY A 198 -26.61 2.13 -2.31
C GLY A 198 -25.88 3.47 -2.36
N ALA A 199 -24.69 3.59 -1.78
CA ALA A 199 -23.96 4.86 -1.73
C ALA A 199 -23.50 5.34 -3.12
N ASP A 200 -23.47 6.65 -3.28
CA ASP A 200 -22.87 7.32 -4.44
C ASP A 200 -21.34 7.14 -4.41
N MET A 201 -20.77 6.80 -5.56
CA MET A 201 -19.34 6.54 -5.68
C MET A 201 -18.47 7.74 -5.30
N ALA A 202 -18.87 8.95 -5.70
CA ALA A 202 -18.13 10.17 -5.40
C ALA A 202 -18.15 10.50 -3.90
N GLU A 203 -19.24 10.18 -3.21
CA GLU A 203 -19.35 10.33 -1.75
C GLU A 203 -18.42 9.35 -1.03
N VAL A 204 -18.39 8.09 -1.45
CA VAL A 204 -17.48 7.09 -0.89
C VAL A 204 -16.01 7.48 -1.12
N VAL A 205 -15.65 7.95 -2.32
CA VAL A 205 -14.31 8.44 -2.60
C VAL A 205 -13.92 9.60 -1.67
N ARG A 206 -14.83 10.55 -1.41
CA ARG A 206 -14.58 11.68 -0.48
C ARG A 206 -14.38 11.19 0.96
N ASP A 207 -15.30 10.36 1.47
CA ASP A 207 -15.22 9.83 2.83
C ASP A 207 -13.94 9.01 3.03
N TRP A 208 -13.63 8.09 2.13
CA TRP A 208 -12.46 7.23 2.23
C TRP A 208 -11.14 7.99 2.08
N THR A 209 -11.13 9.06 1.28
CA THR A 209 -9.97 9.97 1.21
C THR A 209 -9.74 10.64 2.56
N GLN A 210 -10.80 11.16 3.19
CA GLN A 210 -10.71 11.81 4.51
C GLN A 210 -10.25 10.83 5.59
N ARG A 211 -10.76 9.60 5.60
CA ARG A 211 -10.34 8.54 6.54
C ARG A 211 -8.86 8.23 6.40
N LEU A 212 -8.41 8.01 5.17
CA LEU A 212 -7.00 7.70 4.91
C LEU A 212 -6.07 8.86 5.28
N ASP A 213 -6.50 10.10 5.01
CA ASP A 213 -5.76 11.29 5.44
C ASP A 213 -5.73 11.45 6.96
N ALA A 214 -6.81 11.10 7.65
CA ALA A 214 -6.90 11.18 9.11
C ALA A 214 -5.93 10.20 9.79
N VAL A 215 -5.96 8.91 9.40
CA VAL A 215 -5.05 7.91 9.98
C VAL A 215 -3.58 8.22 9.68
N GLU A 216 -3.26 8.76 8.50
CA GLU A 216 -1.89 9.17 8.19
C GLU A 216 -1.47 10.41 9.00
N ALA A 217 -2.38 11.39 9.19
CA ALA A 217 -2.11 12.56 10.01
C ALA A 217 -1.83 12.19 11.46
N GLU A 218 -2.60 11.25 12.01
CA GLU A 218 -2.39 10.74 13.35
C GLU A 218 -1.05 10.01 13.48
N ALA A 219 -0.70 9.15 12.53
CA ALA A 219 0.60 8.49 12.51
C ALA A 219 1.77 9.48 12.45
N ASP A 220 1.65 10.52 11.62
CA ASP A 220 2.66 11.59 11.53
C ASP A 220 2.77 12.38 12.86
N ALA A 221 1.66 12.66 13.53
CA ALA A 221 1.65 13.31 14.82
C ALA A 221 2.35 12.48 15.91
N ILE A 222 2.09 11.17 15.96
CA ILE A 222 2.71 10.24 16.92
C ILE A 222 4.24 10.21 16.74
N THR A 223 4.72 10.21 15.51
CA THR A 223 6.16 10.13 15.21
C THR A 223 6.85 11.48 15.23
N GLY A 224 6.10 12.58 15.10
CA GLY A 224 6.63 13.92 14.90
C GLY A 224 7.19 14.15 13.49
N LEU A 225 6.77 13.37 12.51
CA LEU A 225 7.13 13.57 11.11
C LEU A 225 6.34 14.75 10.54
N GLN A 226 7.02 15.82 10.13
CA GLN A 226 6.35 16.97 9.55
C GLN A 226 5.62 16.60 8.25
N ARG A 227 4.36 17.00 8.14
CA ARG A 227 3.59 16.91 6.87
C ARG A 227 4.14 17.93 5.86
N VAL A 228 4.19 17.52 4.60
CA VAL A 228 4.54 18.40 3.46
C VAL A 228 3.30 18.57 2.61
#